data_a9da09af6547bf5c07024ede39708d48
#
_entry.id   a9da09af6547bf5c07024ede39708d48
#
_cell.length_a   1.000
_cell.length_b   1.000
_cell.length_c   1.000
_cell.angle_alpha   90.00
_cell.angle_beta   90.00
_cell.angle_gamma   90.00
#
_symmetry.space_group_name_H-M   'P 1'
#
loop_
_entity.id
_entity.type
_entity.pdbx_description
1 polymer ?
#
loop_
_entity_poly.entity_id
_entity_poly.type
_entity_poly.pdbx_seq_one_letter_code
_entity_poly.pdbx_strand_id
1 'polypeptide(L)'
;MDDLLAAALAQLTVQDEAGAAVSFRGLWAERTVVLAFVRHLGCIFCRQQVAGLTKRLPEIERRGATLVVVAPAKPEHIGPFRQATGYAGALYVDRSGRAFRTAGLVRGWGSTYHVRAVLKGVVALAKGFRQAGRQGDVVQQGGTFVLGPGDRVHYEWRDRFAGDNANLDAVVGAIPSTAAVK
;
A
#
# COMPACT_ATOMS: atom_id res chain seq x y z
N MET A 1 -18.89 -3.23 5.69
CA MET A 1 -17.54 -2.71 5.49
C MET A 1 -17.35 -1.56 6.45
N ASP A 2 -16.21 -1.46 7.08
CA ASP A 2 -16.08 -0.68 8.32
C ASP A 2 -15.62 0.76 8.00
N ASP A 3 -16.56 1.68 7.74
CA ASP A 3 -16.28 3.09 7.49
C ASP A 3 -15.57 3.76 8.71
N LEU A 4 -15.63 3.12 9.89
CA LEU A 4 -14.87 3.53 11.08
C LEU A 4 -13.35 3.42 10.86
N LEU A 5 -12.90 2.48 10.02
CA LEU A 5 -11.49 2.33 9.68
C LEU A 5 -10.96 3.58 8.97
N ALA A 6 -11.66 4.03 7.91
CA ALA A 6 -11.23 5.20 7.15
C ALA A 6 -11.27 6.46 8.02
N ALA A 7 -12.33 6.63 8.84
CA ALA A 7 -12.43 7.73 9.77
C ALA A 7 -11.30 7.73 10.83
N ALA A 8 -10.90 6.56 11.33
CA ALA A 8 -9.78 6.43 12.27
C ALA A 8 -8.43 6.75 11.60
N LEU A 9 -8.19 6.26 10.37
CA LEU A 9 -7.00 6.60 9.59
C LEU A 9 -6.93 8.10 9.28
N ALA A 10 -8.06 8.73 8.97
CA ALA A 10 -8.15 10.16 8.65
C ALA A 10 -7.63 11.08 9.77
N GLN A 11 -7.59 10.62 11.03
CA GLN A 11 -7.05 11.37 12.16
C GLN A 11 -5.52 11.32 12.25
N LEU A 12 -4.87 10.54 11.40
CA LEU A 12 -3.43 10.32 11.46
C LEU A 12 -2.69 11.21 10.44
N THR A 13 -1.38 11.32 10.67
CA THR A 13 -0.43 11.95 9.75
C THR A 13 0.67 10.98 9.39
N VAL A 14 1.18 11.11 8.19
CA VAL A 14 2.39 10.45 7.67
C VAL A 14 3.40 11.49 7.25
N GLN A 15 4.58 11.10 6.82
CA GLN A 15 5.60 12.01 6.31
C GLN A 15 5.83 11.76 4.82
N ASP A 16 6.00 12.82 4.06
CA ASP A 16 6.45 12.74 2.67
C ASP A 16 7.98 12.49 2.57
N GLU A 17 8.49 12.52 1.35
CA GLU A 17 9.90 12.32 1.03
C GLU A 17 10.81 13.39 1.63
N ALA A 18 10.30 14.61 1.83
CA ALA A 18 11.00 15.73 2.48
C ALA A 18 10.88 15.69 4.01
N GLY A 19 10.07 14.76 4.56
CA GLY A 19 9.80 14.67 6.00
C GLY A 19 8.67 15.56 6.49
N ALA A 20 7.98 16.25 5.59
CA ALA A 20 6.82 17.08 5.95
C ALA A 20 5.61 16.22 6.34
N ALA A 21 4.84 16.70 7.33
CA ALA A 21 3.64 16.01 7.78
C ALA A 21 2.49 16.16 6.78
N VAL A 22 1.89 15.04 6.40
CA VAL A 22 0.75 14.97 5.50
C VAL A 22 -0.41 14.28 6.21
N SER A 23 -1.59 14.90 6.19
CA SER A 23 -2.80 14.33 6.76
C SER A 23 -3.36 13.21 5.88
N PHE A 24 -3.69 12.06 6.48
CA PHE A 24 -4.38 10.99 5.77
C PHE A 24 -5.74 11.44 5.21
N ARG A 25 -6.49 12.27 5.94
CA ARG A 25 -7.78 12.80 5.49
C ARG A 25 -7.69 13.44 4.10
N GLY A 26 -6.63 14.20 3.84
CA GLY A 26 -6.44 14.87 2.55
C GLY A 26 -6.22 13.91 1.38
N LEU A 27 -5.85 12.65 1.64
CA LEU A 27 -5.56 11.69 0.57
C LEU A 27 -6.82 11.22 -0.17
N TRP A 28 -7.97 11.15 0.52
CA TRP A 28 -9.24 10.69 -0.06
C TRP A 28 -10.42 11.64 0.17
N ALA A 29 -10.16 12.88 0.60
CA ALA A 29 -11.24 13.86 0.85
C ALA A 29 -12.05 14.18 -0.41
N GLU A 30 -11.41 14.28 -1.57
CA GLU A 30 -12.02 14.71 -2.83
C GLU A 30 -12.15 13.60 -3.87
N ARG A 31 -11.35 12.54 -3.77
CA ARG A 31 -11.31 11.46 -4.76
C ARG A 31 -11.00 10.12 -4.11
N THR A 32 -11.36 9.06 -4.80
CA THR A 32 -11.01 7.70 -4.36
C THR A 32 -9.50 7.49 -4.42
N VAL A 33 -8.97 6.80 -3.41
CA VAL A 33 -7.57 6.39 -3.33
C VAL A 33 -7.45 4.86 -3.26
N VAL A 34 -6.53 4.31 -4.02
CA VAL A 34 -5.98 2.97 -3.79
C VAL A 34 -4.81 3.15 -2.84
N LEU A 35 -4.98 2.77 -1.58
CA LEU A 35 -3.99 2.94 -0.51
C LEU A 35 -3.28 1.61 -0.26
N ALA A 36 -2.01 1.53 -0.66
CA ALA A 36 -1.18 0.34 -0.51
C ALA A 36 -0.20 0.48 0.66
N PHE A 37 -0.44 -0.23 1.74
CA PHE A 37 0.51 -0.38 2.84
C PHE A 37 1.52 -1.47 2.49
N VAL A 38 2.79 -1.10 2.37
CA VAL A 38 3.87 -2.04 2.09
C VAL A 38 4.64 -2.39 3.37
N ARG A 39 5.01 -3.66 3.52
CA ARG A 39 5.72 -4.17 4.70
C ARG A 39 7.01 -3.42 5.00
N HIS A 40 7.84 -3.25 3.98
CA HIS A 40 9.03 -2.40 3.96
C HIS A 40 9.52 -2.20 2.51
N LEU A 41 10.24 -1.14 2.25
CA LEU A 41 10.65 -0.76 0.88
C LEU A 41 11.68 -1.71 0.24
N GLY A 42 12.36 -2.55 1.03
CA GLY A 42 13.25 -3.60 0.53
C GLY A 42 12.55 -4.92 0.18
N CYS A 43 11.26 -5.09 0.49
CA CYS A 43 10.54 -6.35 0.31
C CYS A 43 10.27 -6.66 -1.16
N ILE A 44 10.71 -7.85 -1.61
CA ILE A 44 10.50 -8.34 -2.97
C ILE A 44 9.00 -8.38 -3.36
N PHE A 45 8.13 -8.84 -2.45
CA PHE A 45 6.69 -8.93 -2.69
C PHE A 45 6.01 -7.57 -2.77
N CYS A 46 6.45 -6.63 -1.91
CA CYS A 46 5.95 -5.25 -1.94
C CYS A 46 6.33 -4.55 -3.26
N ARG A 47 7.56 -4.76 -3.73
CA ARG A 47 8.02 -4.25 -5.03
C ARG A 47 7.21 -4.83 -6.17
N GLN A 48 6.95 -6.13 -6.16
CA GLN A 48 6.10 -6.79 -7.15
C GLN A 48 4.66 -6.25 -7.14
N GLN A 49 4.06 -6.09 -5.95
CA GLN A 49 2.72 -5.54 -5.79
C GLN A 49 2.62 -4.12 -6.34
N VAL A 50 3.52 -3.22 -5.90
CA VAL A 50 3.48 -1.81 -6.32
C VAL A 50 3.81 -1.68 -7.81
N ALA A 51 4.75 -2.44 -8.36
CA ALA A 51 4.99 -2.47 -9.80
C ALA A 51 3.77 -2.96 -10.59
N GLY A 52 3.01 -3.92 -10.05
CA GLY A 52 1.75 -4.36 -10.64
C GLY A 52 0.68 -3.27 -10.61
N LEU A 53 0.50 -2.58 -9.49
CA LEU A 53 -0.41 -1.44 -9.38
C LEU A 53 0.02 -0.28 -10.29
N THR A 54 1.32 -0.02 -10.41
CA THR A 54 1.87 1.00 -11.32
C THR A 54 1.49 0.73 -12.78
N LYS A 55 1.50 -0.51 -13.22
CA LYS A 55 1.03 -0.88 -14.57
C LYS A 55 -0.47 -0.65 -14.77
N ARG A 56 -1.24 -0.64 -13.69
CA ARG A 56 -2.70 -0.38 -13.71
C ARG A 56 -3.04 1.10 -13.47
N LEU A 57 -2.04 1.99 -13.27
CA LEU A 57 -2.28 3.42 -13.05
C LEU A 57 -3.21 4.05 -14.09
N PRO A 58 -3.05 3.81 -15.42
CA PRO A 58 -3.95 4.41 -16.41
C PRO A 58 -5.42 3.99 -16.21
N GLU A 59 -5.67 2.80 -15.69
CA GLU A 59 -7.02 2.32 -15.40
C GLU A 59 -7.55 2.91 -14.08
N ILE A 60 -6.71 2.99 -13.06
CA ILE A 60 -7.03 3.60 -11.76
C ILE A 60 -7.42 5.07 -11.98
N GLU A 61 -6.62 5.81 -12.75
CA GLU A 61 -6.84 7.23 -13.05
C GLU A 61 -8.09 7.47 -13.91
N ARG A 62 -8.35 6.63 -14.91
CA ARG A 62 -9.58 6.68 -15.69
C ARG A 62 -10.84 6.51 -14.84
N ARG A 63 -10.75 5.78 -13.74
CA ARG A 63 -11.83 5.63 -12.77
C ARG A 63 -11.90 6.77 -11.75
N GLY A 64 -11.09 7.82 -11.90
CA GLY A 64 -11.04 8.98 -11.02
C GLY A 64 -10.35 8.72 -9.69
N ALA A 65 -9.60 7.63 -9.57
CA ALA A 65 -8.83 7.29 -8.37
C ALA A 65 -7.34 7.61 -8.52
N THR A 66 -6.62 7.61 -7.41
CA THR A 66 -5.16 7.75 -7.38
C THR A 66 -4.55 6.61 -6.56
N LEU A 67 -3.29 6.26 -6.83
CA LEU A 67 -2.52 5.30 -6.04
C LEU A 67 -1.66 6.04 -5.01
N VAL A 68 -1.71 5.60 -3.77
CA VAL A 68 -0.86 6.08 -2.69
C VAL A 68 -0.19 4.88 -2.01
N VAL A 69 1.11 4.98 -1.78
CA VAL A 69 1.89 3.95 -1.08
C VAL A 69 2.31 4.47 0.29
N VAL A 70 2.18 3.64 1.33
CA VAL A 70 2.62 3.95 2.71
C VAL A 70 3.56 2.84 3.20
N ALA A 71 4.71 3.23 3.76
CA ALA A 71 5.73 2.30 4.25
C ALA A 71 6.18 2.63 5.68
N PRO A 72 6.52 1.63 6.52
CA PRO A 72 7.14 1.84 7.82
C PRO A 72 8.65 1.99 7.64
N ALA A 73 9.07 3.03 6.94
CA ALA A 73 10.44 3.22 6.49
C ALA A 73 10.95 4.64 6.81
N LYS A 74 12.17 4.92 6.42
CA LYS A 74 12.75 6.27 6.44
C LYS A 74 12.73 6.86 5.02
N PRO A 75 12.70 8.21 4.88
CA PRO A 75 12.66 8.88 3.57
C PRO A 75 13.79 8.46 2.61
N GLU A 76 15.01 8.22 3.11
CA GLU A 76 16.15 7.82 2.29
C GLU A 76 15.97 6.50 1.53
N HIS A 77 15.01 5.65 1.92
CA HIS A 77 14.71 4.40 1.24
C HIS A 77 13.75 4.55 0.06
N ILE A 78 13.16 5.72 -0.14
CA ILE A 78 12.14 5.97 -1.18
C ILE A 78 12.75 5.90 -2.57
N GLY A 79 13.88 6.56 -2.81
CA GLY A 79 14.53 6.60 -4.12
C GLY A 79 14.82 5.21 -4.71
N PRO A 80 15.52 4.32 -3.99
CA PRO A 80 15.75 2.95 -4.44
C PRO A 80 14.48 2.13 -4.70
N PHE A 81 13.41 2.39 -3.94
CA PHE A 81 12.13 1.74 -4.14
C PHE A 81 11.45 2.20 -5.45
N ARG A 82 11.45 3.51 -5.73
CA ARG A 82 10.94 4.09 -6.97
C ARG A 82 11.63 3.49 -8.20
N GLN A 83 12.96 3.39 -8.18
CA GLN A 83 13.74 2.77 -9.25
C GLN A 83 13.36 1.31 -9.48
N ALA A 84 13.12 0.54 -8.40
CA ALA A 84 12.79 -0.87 -8.51
C ALA A 84 11.36 -1.16 -8.95
N THR A 85 10.42 -0.23 -8.76
CA THR A 85 8.99 -0.42 -9.04
C THR A 85 8.47 0.38 -10.21
N GLY A 86 9.22 1.40 -10.66
CA GLY A 86 8.77 2.39 -11.63
C GLY A 86 7.69 3.34 -11.08
N TYR A 87 7.40 3.28 -9.77
CA TYR A 87 6.36 4.09 -9.16
C TYR A 87 6.86 5.51 -8.86
N ALA A 88 6.28 6.50 -9.53
CA ALA A 88 6.60 7.91 -9.35
C ALA A 88 5.55 8.70 -8.54
N GLY A 89 4.43 8.06 -8.15
CA GLY A 89 3.32 8.69 -7.45
C GLY A 89 3.59 8.99 -5.96
N ALA A 90 2.51 9.29 -5.23
CA ALA A 90 2.56 9.64 -3.82
C ALA A 90 3.02 8.46 -2.95
N LEU A 91 4.16 8.63 -2.27
CA LEU A 91 4.73 7.66 -1.34
C LEU A 91 5.02 8.36 -0.02
N TYR A 92 4.45 7.83 1.04
CA TYR A 92 4.59 8.37 2.39
C TYR A 92 5.21 7.35 3.33
N VAL A 93 5.82 7.84 4.42
CA VAL A 93 6.40 6.99 5.46
C VAL A 93 5.69 7.19 6.79
N ASP A 94 5.36 6.08 7.45
CA ASP A 94 4.87 6.04 8.83
C ASP A 94 5.91 5.39 9.72
N ARG A 95 6.81 6.20 10.28
CA ARG A 95 7.86 5.72 11.19
C ARG A 95 7.31 5.22 12.52
N SER A 96 6.13 5.68 12.91
CA SER A 96 5.48 5.31 14.16
C SER A 96 4.77 3.96 14.09
N GLY A 97 4.43 3.49 12.89
CA GLY A 97 3.59 2.33 12.63
C GLY A 97 2.14 2.51 13.11
N ARG A 98 1.72 3.74 13.43
CA ARG A 98 0.35 3.99 13.92
C ARG A 98 -0.68 3.69 12.85
N ALA A 99 -0.43 4.10 11.60
CA ALA A 99 -1.34 3.85 10.50
C ALA A 99 -1.49 2.34 10.24
N PHE A 100 -0.41 1.58 10.34
CA PHE A 100 -0.43 0.11 10.21
C PHE A 100 -1.28 -0.54 11.30
N ARG A 101 -1.11 -0.12 12.56
CA ARG A 101 -1.93 -0.64 13.68
C ARG A 101 -3.39 -0.26 13.53
N THR A 102 -3.68 0.99 13.17
CA THR A 102 -5.06 1.47 12.94
C THR A 102 -5.72 0.72 11.78
N ALA A 103 -4.96 0.40 10.73
CA ALA A 103 -5.45 -0.43 9.62
C ALA A 103 -5.62 -1.92 9.98
N GLY A 104 -5.30 -2.33 11.22
CA GLY A 104 -5.40 -3.72 11.65
C GLY A 104 -4.43 -4.65 10.95
N LEU A 105 -3.27 -4.13 10.51
CA LEU A 105 -2.27 -4.93 9.81
C LEU A 105 -1.42 -5.73 10.78
N VAL A 106 -1.34 -7.04 10.53
CA VAL A 106 -0.67 -8.00 11.41
C VAL A 106 0.83 -7.72 11.50
N ARG A 107 1.40 -7.90 12.69
CA ARG A 107 2.83 -7.83 12.95
C ARG A 107 3.29 -9.10 13.67
N GLY A 108 4.21 -9.86 13.08
CA GLY A 108 4.72 -11.08 13.69
C GLY A 108 5.67 -11.88 12.79
N TRP A 109 6.55 -12.68 13.44
CA TRP A 109 7.53 -13.51 12.76
C TRP A 109 6.90 -14.67 11.96
N GLY A 110 5.86 -15.31 12.50
CA GLY A 110 5.17 -16.43 11.87
C GLY A 110 4.54 -16.09 10.51
N SER A 111 4.06 -14.87 10.35
CA SER A 111 3.52 -14.39 9.09
C SER A 111 4.59 -14.02 8.05
N THR A 112 5.83 -13.75 8.50
CA THR A 112 6.94 -13.41 7.59
C THR A 112 7.57 -14.63 6.94
N TYR A 113 7.74 -15.73 7.69
CA TYR A 113 8.44 -16.94 7.26
C TYR A 113 7.51 -18.12 6.93
N HIS A 114 6.28 -17.84 6.48
CA HIS A 114 5.35 -18.86 6.07
C HIS A 114 5.85 -19.63 4.84
N VAL A 115 5.65 -20.97 4.77
CA VAL A 115 6.09 -21.83 3.64
C VAL A 115 5.61 -21.29 2.28
N ARG A 116 4.37 -20.77 2.21
CA ARG A 116 3.85 -20.15 0.99
C ARG A 116 4.59 -18.89 0.57
N ALA A 117 5.23 -18.17 1.52
CA ALA A 117 6.04 -17.00 1.21
C ALA A 117 7.34 -17.40 0.49
N VAL A 118 7.94 -18.52 0.88
CA VAL A 118 9.17 -19.07 0.24
C VAL A 118 8.88 -19.42 -1.23
N LEU A 119 7.79 -20.15 -1.49
CA LEU A 119 7.39 -20.52 -2.86
C LEU A 119 7.11 -19.29 -3.73
N LYS A 120 6.39 -18.31 -3.22
CA LYS A 120 6.13 -17.04 -3.93
C LYS A 120 7.41 -16.22 -4.14
N GLY A 121 8.38 -16.31 -3.24
CA GLY A 121 9.68 -15.66 -3.36
C GLY A 121 10.46 -16.13 -4.59
N VAL A 122 10.45 -17.43 -4.87
CA VAL A 122 11.08 -18.01 -6.07
C VAL A 122 10.44 -17.44 -7.35
N VAL A 123 9.11 -17.34 -7.39
CA VAL A 123 8.37 -16.76 -8.54
C VAL A 123 8.69 -15.27 -8.71
N ALA A 124 8.79 -14.51 -7.62
CA ALA A 124 9.12 -13.10 -7.68
C ALA A 124 10.57 -12.86 -8.18
N LEU A 125 11.52 -13.71 -7.74
CA LEU A 125 12.91 -13.70 -8.24
C LEU A 125 12.97 -13.99 -9.74
N ALA A 126 12.22 -14.99 -10.21
CA ALA A 126 12.14 -15.32 -11.64
C ALA A 126 11.58 -14.17 -12.49
N LYS A 127 10.75 -13.28 -11.90
CA LYS A 127 10.23 -12.05 -12.52
C LYS A 127 11.19 -10.86 -12.41
N GLY A 128 12.44 -11.06 -11.93
CA GLY A 128 13.46 -10.02 -11.85
C GLY A 128 13.41 -9.14 -10.60
N PHE A 129 12.47 -9.35 -9.69
CA PHE A 129 12.44 -8.61 -8.41
C PHE A 129 13.49 -9.16 -7.45
N ARG A 130 14.19 -8.26 -6.76
CA ARG A 130 15.24 -8.62 -5.80
C ARG A 130 14.92 -8.05 -4.42
N GLN A 131 15.29 -8.83 -3.40
CA GLN A 131 15.28 -8.37 -2.02
C GLN A 131 16.40 -7.34 -1.83
N ALA A 132 16.06 -6.15 -1.35
CA ALA A 132 17.04 -5.11 -1.02
C ALA A 132 17.05 -4.88 0.48
N GLY A 133 17.94 -5.54 1.19
CA GLY A 133 18.20 -5.33 2.60
C GLY A 133 16.97 -5.15 3.52
N ARG A 134 17.22 -4.90 4.80
CA ARG A 134 16.16 -4.58 5.79
C ARG A 134 15.93 -3.08 5.82
N GLN A 135 14.90 -2.62 5.12
CA GLN A 135 14.53 -1.18 5.03
C GLN A 135 13.18 -0.94 5.73
N GLY A 136 13.19 -0.99 7.06
CA GLY A 136 12.01 -0.84 7.89
C GLY A 136 11.71 -2.07 8.75
N ASP A 137 10.48 -2.19 9.26
CA ASP A 137 10.04 -3.29 10.13
C ASP A 137 9.72 -4.55 9.31
N VAL A 138 10.65 -5.51 9.28
CA VAL A 138 10.55 -6.73 8.47
C VAL A 138 9.45 -7.70 8.91
N VAL A 139 8.92 -7.55 10.12
CA VAL A 139 7.84 -8.41 10.65
C VAL A 139 6.46 -7.80 10.46
N GLN A 140 6.38 -6.54 10.03
CA GLN A 140 5.12 -5.89 9.67
C GLN A 140 4.55 -6.52 8.39
N GLN A 141 3.24 -6.79 8.35
CA GLN A 141 2.53 -7.16 7.14
C GLN A 141 1.91 -5.93 6.47
N GLY A 142 1.66 -6.04 5.17
CA GLY A 142 1.03 -5.01 4.38
C GLY A 142 -0.48 -5.17 4.25
N GLY A 143 -1.05 -4.41 3.34
CA GLY A 143 -2.46 -4.48 2.97
C GLY A 143 -2.80 -3.47 1.89
N THR A 144 -3.96 -3.62 1.27
CA THR A 144 -4.44 -2.72 0.23
C THR A 144 -5.89 -2.36 0.49
N PHE A 145 -6.18 -1.07 0.44
CA PHE A 145 -7.52 -0.52 0.67
C PHE A 145 -7.93 0.36 -0.50
N VAL A 146 -9.22 0.42 -0.79
CA VAL A 146 -9.80 1.43 -1.66
C VAL A 146 -10.71 2.28 -0.80
N LEU A 147 -10.32 3.54 -0.60
CA LEU A 147 -11.03 4.50 0.24
C LEU A 147 -11.55 5.64 -0.61
N GLY A 148 -12.73 6.15 -0.28
CA GLY A 148 -13.37 7.24 -1.02
C GLY A 148 -13.82 8.40 -0.13
N PRO A 149 -14.29 9.49 -0.74
CA PRO A 149 -14.84 10.64 -0.02
C PRO A 149 -15.93 10.22 0.98
N GLY A 150 -15.97 10.92 2.11
CA GLY A 150 -16.88 10.59 3.22
C GLY A 150 -16.43 9.38 4.04
N ASP A 151 -15.12 9.10 4.04
CA ASP A 151 -14.48 8.01 4.78
C ASP A 151 -15.05 6.61 4.42
N ARG A 152 -15.51 6.43 3.17
CA ARG A 152 -16.07 5.16 2.68
C ARG A 152 -14.97 4.16 2.34
N VAL A 153 -15.17 2.91 2.78
CA VAL A 153 -14.30 1.78 2.43
C VAL A 153 -14.97 0.96 1.33
N HIS A 154 -14.38 0.96 0.12
CA HIS A 154 -14.87 0.20 -1.03
C HIS A 154 -14.21 -1.17 -1.15
N TYR A 155 -12.98 -1.30 -0.63
CA TYR A 155 -12.22 -2.55 -0.62
C TYR A 155 -11.23 -2.55 0.53
N GLU A 156 -11.03 -3.75 1.11
CA GLU A 156 -9.99 -3.98 2.11
C GLU A 156 -9.37 -5.37 1.93
N TRP A 157 -8.05 -5.40 2.00
CA TRP A 157 -7.26 -6.62 2.05
C TRP A 157 -6.12 -6.43 3.04
N ARG A 158 -5.97 -7.36 3.97
CA ARG A 158 -4.86 -7.39 4.92
C ARG A 158 -4.03 -8.63 4.65
N ASP A 159 -2.74 -8.43 4.39
CA ASP A 159 -1.81 -9.53 4.12
C ASP A 159 -1.64 -10.39 5.37
N ARG A 160 -1.94 -11.68 5.28
CA ARG A 160 -1.80 -12.65 6.38
C ARG A 160 -0.37 -13.16 6.52
N PHE A 161 0.38 -13.16 5.41
CA PHE A 161 1.79 -13.56 5.35
C PHE A 161 2.51 -12.82 4.21
N ALA A 162 3.84 -12.91 4.19
CA ALA A 162 4.65 -12.28 3.15
C ALA A 162 4.26 -12.79 1.75
N GLY A 163 3.86 -11.87 0.87
CA GLY A 163 3.40 -12.19 -0.48
C GLY A 163 1.92 -12.59 -0.58
N ASP A 164 1.12 -12.42 0.47
CA ASP A 164 -0.34 -12.55 0.42
C ASP A 164 -0.97 -11.26 -0.12
N ASN A 165 -0.45 -10.78 -1.23
CA ASN A 165 -0.85 -9.51 -1.82
C ASN A 165 -2.29 -9.55 -2.34
N ALA A 166 -2.97 -8.40 -2.29
CA ALA A 166 -4.29 -8.20 -2.86
C ALA A 166 -4.33 -8.56 -4.36
N ASN A 167 -5.44 -9.11 -4.82
CA ASN A 167 -5.69 -9.32 -6.24
C ASN A 167 -5.90 -7.97 -6.94
N LEU A 168 -5.09 -7.67 -7.97
CA LEU A 168 -5.10 -6.37 -8.63
C LEU A 168 -6.42 -6.08 -9.37
N ASP A 169 -7.06 -7.10 -9.94
CA ASP A 169 -8.34 -6.94 -10.63
C ASP A 169 -9.46 -6.62 -9.63
N ALA A 170 -9.43 -7.27 -8.47
CA ALA A 170 -10.38 -6.97 -7.39
C ALA A 170 -10.19 -5.54 -6.85
N VAL A 171 -8.93 -5.10 -6.66
CA VAL A 171 -8.62 -3.72 -6.22
C VAL A 171 -9.16 -2.71 -7.21
N VAL A 172 -8.84 -2.86 -8.49
CA VAL A 172 -9.27 -1.93 -9.53
C VAL A 172 -10.79 -1.99 -9.75
N GLY A 173 -11.37 -3.20 -9.70
CA GLY A 173 -12.82 -3.40 -9.82
C GLY A 173 -13.63 -2.75 -8.69
N ALA A 174 -13.02 -2.58 -7.51
CA ALA A 174 -13.66 -1.95 -6.36
C ALA A 174 -13.65 -0.41 -6.39
N ILE A 175 -12.90 0.21 -7.33
CA ILE A 175 -12.93 1.65 -7.50
C ILE A 175 -14.31 2.03 -8.07
N PRO A 176 -15.08 2.89 -7.38
CA PRO A 176 -16.38 3.33 -7.88
C PRO A 176 -16.26 3.94 -9.28
N SER A 177 -17.20 3.59 -10.16
CA SER A 177 -17.26 4.28 -11.45
C SER A 177 -17.64 5.73 -11.23
N THR A 178 -16.89 6.66 -11.78
CA THR A 178 -17.22 8.10 -11.79
C THR A 178 -18.39 8.44 -12.74
N ALA A 179 -19.11 7.43 -13.25
CA ALA A 179 -20.32 7.65 -14.02
C ALA A 179 -21.43 8.13 -13.09
N ALA A 180 -21.83 9.39 -13.28
CA ALA A 180 -23.02 10.07 -12.78
C ALA A 180 -22.95 10.68 -11.36
N VAL A 181 -22.23 11.80 -11.24
CA VAL A 181 -22.85 12.95 -10.57
C VAL A 181 -23.34 13.86 -11.69
N LYS A 182 -24.60 13.66 -12.09
CA LYS A 182 -25.39 14.66 -12.80
C LYS A 182 -26.10 15.50 -11.78
#